data_e5c6e8ce35123015b6dadcd924d0a85a
#
_entry.id   e5c6e8ce35123015b6dadcd924d0a85a
#
_cell.length_a   1.000
_cell.length_b   1.000
_cell.length_c   1.000
_cell.angle_alpha   90.00
_cell.angle_beta   90.00
_cell.angle_gamma   90.00
#
_symmetry.space_group_name_H-M   'P 1'
#
loop_
_entity.id
_entity.type
_entity.pdbx_description
1 polymer ?
#
loop_
_entity_poly.entity_id
_entity_poly.type
_entity_poly.pdbx_seq_one_letter_code
_entity_poly.pdbx_strand_id
1 'polypeptide(L)'
;MGAGGGGGGGFTRAAGSAGGGGGGGGTGALTRVVIPKIFLSDSLLILVGTGGPGGAGGNPATAGTAGGQSIVSTNLGGTVSLNNLYIAQANGGAAGNPGTGAAGGTGGAGGTATTNTGMGMVSLGTFTNRIGITGGDGNATASPLAGVYGTGSIPFSAGRGGGGINAANPGTSANGGSISGRGFVVDVVGGAAAGGAGVNGMFMMKPFVSLGGTGGASNNAGVGGVGGKGGPGCGGGGGGAGTSLSAGGAGGPGGDGLVIITCW
;
A
#
# COMPACT_ATOMS: atom_id res chain seq x y z
N MET A 1 13.28 3.39 2.33
CA MET A 1 11.96 3.01 1.80
C MET A 1 11.02 4.18 1.88
N GLY A 2 10.34 4.50 0.78
CA GLY A 2 9.17 5.38 0.81
C GLY A 2 8.00 4.75 1.57
N ALA A 3 7.02 5.54 1.96
CA ALA A 3 5.82 5.05 2.64
C ALA A 3 4.84 4.38 1.66
N GLY A 4 3.97 3.51 2.14
CA GLY A 4 2.90 2.91 1.36
C GLY A 4 1.71 3.85 1.14
N GLY A 5 1.01 3.72 0.02
CA GLY A 5 -0.27 4.38 -0.22
C GLY A 5 -1.43 3.75 0.56
N GLY A 6 -2.44 4.53 0.89
CA GLY A 6 -3.68 4.01 1.49
C GLY A 6 -4.56 3.28 0.46
N GLY A 7 -5.33 2.31 0.90
CA GLY A 7 -6.33 1.64 0.06
C GLY A 7 -7.57 2.50 -0.21
N GLY A 8 -8.28 2.26 -1.29
CA GLY A 8 -9.56 2.90 -1.62
C GLY A 8 -10.73 2.33 -0.79
N GLY A 9 -11.79 3.13 -0.63
CA GLY A 9 -13.01 2.70 0.02
C GLY A 9 -13.88 1.80 -0.86
N GLY A 10 -14.65 0.92 -0.25
CA GLY A 10 -15.67 0.09 -0.91
C GLY A 10 -16.95 0.88 -1.19
N PHE A 11 -17.65 0.54 -2.27
CA PHE A 11 -18.87 1.20 -2.69
C PHE A 11 -20.11 0.72 -1.90
N THR A 12 -21.00 1.64 -1.58
CA THR A 12 -22.32 1.32 -1.02
C THR A 12 -23.31 1.14 -2.16
N ARG A 13 -23.79 -0.09 -2.38
CA ARG A 13 -24.71 -0.41 -3.48
C ARG A 13 -26.19 -0.18 -3.10
N ALA A 14 -27.02 0.15 -4.05
CA ALA A 14 -28.46 0.01 -3.94
C ALA A 14 -28.89 -1.46 -4.07
N ALA A 15 -30.07 -1.81 -3.55
CA ALA A 15 -30.64 -3.14 -3.72
C ALA A 15 -30.74 -3.50 -5.20
N GLY A 16 -30.34 -4.71 -5.56
CA GLY A 16 -30.37 -5.23 -6.96
C GLY A 16 -29.30 -4.64 -7.90
N SER A 17 -28.35 -3.86 -7.40
CA SER A 17 -27.20 -3.37 -8.17
C SER A 17 -25.90 -4.03 -7.71
N ALA A 18 -24.86 -3.98 -8.53
CA ALA A 18 -23.52 -4.38 -8.14
C ALA A 18 -22.86 -3.32 -7.24
N GLY A 19 -21.86 -3.72 -6.46
CA GLY A 19 -21.05 -2.83 -5.65
C GLY A 19 -19.60 -3.30 -5.64
N GLY A 20 -18.68 -2.44 -6.08
CA GLY A 20 -17.26 -2.74 -6.15
C GLY A 20 -16.54 -2.53 -4.82
N GLY A 21 -15.59 -3.41 -4.49
CA GLY A 21 -14.61 -3.16 -3.43
C GLY A 21 -13.54 -2.15 -3.87
N GLY A 22 -12.92 -1.45 -2.94
CA GLY A 22 -11.81 -0.53 -3.22
C GLY A 22 -10.52 -1.25 -3.63
N GLY A 23 -9.66 -0.58 -4.38
CA GLY A 23 -8.30 -1.04 -4.70
C GLY A 23 -7.35 -0.92 -3.52
N GLY A 24 -6.33 -1.78 -3.44
CA GLY A 24 -5.25 -1.66 -2.45
C GLY A 24 -4.24 -0.57 -2.84
N GLY A 25 -3.57 0.03 -1.87
CA GLY A 25 -2.50 1.00 -2.10
C GLY A 25 -1.21 0.34 -2.60
N GLY A 26 -0.40 1.08 -3.35
CA GLY A 26 0.92 0.66 -3.81
C GLY A 26 1.98 0.73 -2.70
N THR A 27 3.09 -0.01 -2.85
CA THR A 27 4.25 0.11 -1.96
C THR A 27 5.08 1.33 -2.30
N GLY A 28 5.80 1.89 -1.33
CA GLY A 28 6.90 2.79 -1.59
C GLY A 28 8.04 2.10 -2.33
N ALA A 29 8.91 2.91 -2.94
CA ALA A 29 10.16 2.47 -3.55
C ALA A 29 11.19 2.07 -2.49
N LEU A 30 12.20 1.30 -2.88
CA LEU A 30 13.38 0.98 -2.08
C LEU A 30 14.63 1.54 -2.73
N THR A 31 15.39 2.33 -1.98
CA THR A 31 16.72 2.82 -2.36
C THR A 31 17.73 2.31 -1.35
N ARG A 32 18.82 1.73 -1.81
CA ARG A 32 19.98 1.30 -1.04
C ARG A 32 21.23 1.91 -1.63
N VAL A 33 22.07 2.47 -0.78
CA VAL A 33 23.33 3.07 -1.18
C VAL A 33 24.42 2.71 -0.17
N VAL A 34 25.64 2.49 -0.65
CA VAL A 34 26.85 2.33 0.17
C VAL A 34 27.78 3.47 -0.19
N ILE A 35 28.16 4.25 0.81
CA ILE A 35 29.02 5.44 0.63
C ILE A 35 30.13 5.41 1.68
N PRO A 36 31.40 5.61 1.29
CA PRO A 36 32.48 5.82 2.25
C PRO A 36 32.23 7.04 3.12
N LYS A 37 32.49 6.93 4.42
CA LYS A 37 32.24 7.99 5.40
C LYS A 37 32.93 9.32 5.03
N ILE A 38 34.08 9.28 4.37
CA ILE A 38 34.83 10.48 3.97
C ILE A 38 34.04 11.41 3.03
N PHE A 39 33.00 10.91 2.37
CA PHE A 39 32.13 11.71 1.49
C PHE A 39 30.84 12.16 2.16
N LEU A 40 30.67 11.86 3.44
CA LEU A 40 29.50 12.25 4.20
C LEU A 40 29.82 13.45 5.09
N SER A 41 28.84 14.32 5.29
CA SER A 41 28.89 15.35 6.33
C SER A 41 28.89 14.72 7.73
N ASP A 42 29.32 15.48 8.74
CA ASP A 42 29.31 15.03 10.14
C ASP A 42 27.90 14.73 10.66
N SER A 43 26.90 15.29 10.03
CA SER A 43 25.50 15.02 10.33
C SER A 43 24.68 14.78 9.07
N LEU A 44 23.66 13.92 9.18
CA LEU A 44 22.71 13.62 8.12
C LEU A 44 21.32 14.11 8.51
N LEU A 45 20.61 14.65 7.54
CA LEU A 45 19.20 14.97 7.68
C LEU A 45 18.36 13.80 7.16
N ILE A 46 17.46 13.30 8.00
CA ILE A 46 16.62 12.13 7.69
C ILE A 46 15.16 12.56 7.74
N LEU A 47 14.45 12.35 6.65
CA LEU A 47 13.00 12.46 6.56
C LEU A 47 12.44 11.06 6.31
N VAL A 48 11.51 10.61 7.15
CA VAL A 48 10.77 9.36 6.98
C VAL A 48 9.37 9.70 6.49
N GLY A 49 8.96 9.12 5.37
CA GLY A 49 7.63 9.36 4.80
C GLY A 49 6.53 8.78 5.68
N THR A 50 5.40 9.44 5.76
CA THR A 50 4.19 8.94 6.43
C THR A 50 3.33 8.10 5.50
N GLY A 51 2.73 7.04 6.00
CA GLY A 51 1.78 6.21 5.26
C GLY A 51 0.54 7.00 4.85
N GLY A 52 0.04 6.74 3.64
CA GLY A 52 -1.17 7.40 3.15
C GLY A 52 -2.42 6.90 3.88
N PRO A 53 -3.32 7.77 4.34
CA PRO A 53 -4.63 7.38 4.87
C PRO A 53 -5.45 6.55 3.88
N GLY A 54 -6.25 5.64 4.38
CA GLY A 54 -7.25 4.92 3.57
C GLY A 54 -8.44 5.80 3.19
N GLY A 55 -9.08 5.48 2.07
CA GLY A 55 -10.29 6.17 1.61
C GLY A 55 -11.54 5.73 2.39
N ALA A 56 -12.52 6.62 2.52
CA ALA A 56 -13.79 6.29 3.13
C ALA A 56 -14.64 5.39 2.21
N GLY A 57 -15.31 4.41 2.80
CA GLY A 57 -16.36 3.66 2.11
C GLY A 57 -17.65 4.45 2.05
N GLY A 58 -18.49 4.22 1.02
CA GLY A 58 -19.75 4.95 0.88
C GLY A 58 -20.28 5.01 -0.54
N ASN A 59 -21.20 5.94 -0.77
CA ASN A 59 -21.68 6.30 -2.11
C ASN A 59 -21.78 7.84 -2.19
N PRO A 60 -20.81 8.50 -2.80
CA PRO A 60 -19.60 7.91 -3.42
C PRO A 60 -18.58 7.40 -2.36
N ALA A 61 -17.82 6.38 -2.70
CA ALA A 61 -16.62 6.00 -1.96
C ALA A 61 -15.46 6.91 -2.40
N THR A 62 -14.41 7.02 -1.55
CA THR A 62 -13.24 7.86 -1.86
C THR A 62 -11.96 7.05 -2.06
N ALA A 63 -11.04 7.59 -2.84
CA ALA A 63 -9.69 7.06 -2.94
C ALA A 63 -8.95 7.21 -1.60
N GLY A 64 -7.95 6.37 -1.36
CA GLY A 64 -6.95 6.63 -0.32
C GLY A 64 -6.09 7.84 -0.65
N THR A 65 -5.02 8.00 0.12
CA THR A 65 -4.00 9.03 -0.12
C THR A 65 -2.65 8.37 -0.42
N ALA A 66 -1.82 9.00 -1.23
CA ALA A 66 -0.48 8.51 -1.51
C ALA A 66 0.41 8.56 -0.26
N GLY A 67 1.36 7.64 -0.16
CA GLY A 67 2.39 7.65 0.86
C GLY A 67 3.45 8.73 0.63
N GLY A 68 4.08 9.19 1.71
CA GLY A 68 5.16 10.17 1.67
C GLY A 68 6.49 9.58 1.20
N GLN A 69 7.39 10.43 0.71
CA GLN A 69 8.76 10.07 0.39
C GLN A 69 9.63 9.97 1.63
N SER A 70 10.63 9.10 1.60
CA SER A 70 11.71 9.07 2.59
C SER A 70 13.01 9.55 1.96
N ILE A 71 13.76 10.38 2.67
CA ILE A 71 14.97 11.04 2.18
C ILE A 71 16.07 10.96 3.23
N VAL A 72 17.29 10.71 2.77
CA VAL A 72 18.53 10.95 3.52
C VAL A 72 19.34 11.95 2.72
N SER A 73 19.73 13.05 3.34
CA SER A 73 20.54 14.10 2.71
C SER A 73 21.70 14.55 3.60
N THR A 74 22.67 15.21 3.02
CA THR A 74 23.69 15.93 3.79
C THR A 74 23.03 17.09 4.54
N ASN A 75 23.47 17.33 5.77
CA ASN A 75 23.02 18.50 6.53
C ASN A 75 23.92 19.68 6.19
N LEU A 76 23.46 20.56 5.32
CA LEU A 76 24.17 21.80 4.94
C LEU A 76 23.64 23.03 5.69
N GLY A 77 23.02 22.84 6.87
CA GLY A 77 22.55 23.93 7.72
C GLY A 77 21.22 24.52 7.23
N GLY A 78 20.14 23.78 7.32
CA GLY A 78 18.81 24.27 6.95
C GLY A 78 17.74 23.21 6.85
N THR A 79 16.53 23.62 6.50
CA THR A 79 15.41 22.72 6.18
C THR A 79 15.72 21.88 4.94
N VAL A 80 15.14 20.68 4.85
CA VAL A 80 15.22 19.83 3.65
C VAL A 80 14.64 20.61 2.47
N SER A 81 15.52 21.22 1.70
CA SER A 81 15.17 21.92 0.47
C SER A 81 15.42 20.99 -0.72
N LEU A 82 14.66 21.18 -1.79
CA LEU A 82 14.86 20.48 -3.08
C LEU A 82 16.24 20.72 -3.70
N ASN A 83 17.01 21.67 -3.17
CA ASN A 83 18.38 21.96 -3.62
C ASN A 83 19.45 21.25 -2.79
N ASN A 84 19.08 20.47 -1.77
CA ASN A 84 20.04 19.69 -0.97
C ASN A 84 20.48 18.45 -1.74
N LEU A 85 21.76 18.09 -1.60
CA LEU A 85 22.30 16.86 -2.17
C LEU A 85 21.69 15.65 -1.45
N TYR A 86 20.68 15.06 -2.06
CA TYR A 86 20.12 13.81 -1.57
C TYR A 86 21.13 12.68 -1.71
N ILE A 87 21.38 11.97 -0.62
CA ILE A 87 22.18 10.75 -0.61
C ILE A 87 21.30 9.58 -1.09
N ALA A 88 20.09 9.50 -0.55
CA ALA A 88 19.12 8.49 -0.94
C ALA A 88 17.70 9.06 -0.86
N GLN A 89 16.89 8.73 -1.85
CA GLN A 89 15.47 9.10 -1.89
C GLN A 89 14.65 7.90 -2.36
N ALA A 90 13.53 7.67 -1.69
CA ALA A 90 12.55 6.67 -2.06
C ALA A 90 11.15 7.29 -2.01
N ASN A 91 10.46 7.35 -3.14
CA ASN A 91 9.11 7.91 -3.22
C ASN A 91 8.08 6.94 -2.65
N GLY A 92 7.01 7.49 -2.13
CA GLY A 92 5.89 6.72 -1.62
C GLY A 92 5.07 6.05 -2.73
N GLY A 93 4.27 5.07 -2.36
CA GLY A 93 3.30 4.40 -3.23
C GLY A 93 2.04 5.26 -3.44
N ALA A 94 1.40 5.11 -4.60
CA ALA A 94 0.13 5.77 -4.87
C ALA A 94 -1.03 5.12 -4.11
N ALA A 95 -2.10 5.88 -3.94
CA ALA A 95 -3.33 5.40 -3.32
C ALA A 95 -4.08 4.40 -4.20
N GLY A 96 -4.83 3.51 -3.59
CA GLY A 96 -5.86 2.72 -4.25
C GLY A 96 -7.10 3.56 -4.56
N ASN A 97 -7.74 3.30 -5.69
CA ASN A 97 -8.97 3.96 -6.11
C ASN A 97 -10.20 3.35 -5.43
N PRO A 98 -11.29 4.10 -5.29
CA PRO A 98 -12.52 3.60 -4.70
C PRO A 98 -13.22 2.60 -5.61
N GLY A 99 -14.01 1.73 -5.02
CA GLY A 99 -15.00 0.94 -5.75
C GLY A 99 -16.14 1.82 -6.28
N THR A 100 -16.82 1.35 -7.33
CA THR A 100 -18.00 2.01 -7.93
C THR A 100 -19.17 1.03 -8.02
N GLY A 101 -20.33 1.50 -8.45
CA GLY A 101 -21.49 0.64 -8.72
C GLY A 101 -21.31 -0.37 -9.85
N ALA A 102 -20.30 -0.18 -10.70
CA ALA A 102 -20.06 -1.03 -11.88
C ALA A 102 -18.70 -1.78 -11.83
N ALA A 103 -17.73 -1.30 -11.07
CA ALA A 103 -16.36 -1.82 -11.07
C ALA A 103 -15.71 -1.77 -9.69
N GLY A 104 -14.78 -2.68 -9.44
CA GLY A 104 -13.83 -2.53 -8.34
C GLY A 104 -12.87 -1.37 -8.56
N GLY A 105 -12.34 -0.81 -7.50
CA GLY A 105 -11.30 0.21 -7.56
C GLY A 105 -9.98 -0.38 -8.04
N THR A 106 -9.24 0.34 -8.88
CA THR A 106 -7.90 -0.07 -9.32
C THR A 106 -6.87 0.12 -8.22
N GLY A 107 -5.88 -0.76 -8.17
CA GLY A 107 -4.76 -0.66 -7.22
C GLY A 107 -3.88 0.57 -7.49
N GLY A 108 -3.32 1.13 -6.43
CA GLY A 108 -2.38 2.25 -6.50
C GLY A 108 -1.04 1.81 -7.08
N ALA A 109 -0.45 2.63 -7.96
CA ALA A 109 0.88 2.37 -8.52
C ALA A 109 1.96 2.31 -7.43
N GLY A 110 2.98 1.49 -7.64
CA GLY A 110 4.17 1.48 -6.78
C GLY A 110 4.96 2.79 -6.88
N GLY A 111 5.63 3.16 -5.78
CA GLY A 111 6.48 4.34 -5.75
C GLY A 111 7.65 4.23 -6.73
N THR A 112 7.99 5.35 -7.34
CA THR A 112 9.15 5.46 -8.23
C THR A 112 10.43 5.63 -7.42
N ALA A 113 11.48 4.95 -7.84
CA ALA A 113 12.82 5.18 -7.30
C ALA A 113 13.45 6.33 -8.08
N THR A 114 13.93 7.34 -7.36
CA THR A 114 14.63 8.46 -7.97
C THR A 114 16.13 8.22 -7.89
N THR A 115 16.81 8.18 -9.01
CA THR A 115 18.28 8.20 -9.06
C THR A 115 18.75 9.63 -8.83
N ASN A 116 19.45 9.87 -7.72
CA ASN A 116 20.12 11.15 -7.56
C ASN A 116 21.44 11.12 -8.34
N THR A 117 21.44 11.84 -9.47
CA THR A 117 22.61 11.94 -10.35
C THR A 117 23.78 12.70 -9.73
N GLY A 118 23.52 13.53 -8.71
CA GLY A 118 24.57 14.34 -8.07
C GLY A 118 25.55 13.55 -7.21
N MET A 119 25.13 12.44 -6.61
CA MET A 119 25.96 11.58 -5.75
C MET A 119 26.41 10.27 -6.43
N GLY A 120 25.98 10.02 -7.66
CA GLY A 120 26.33 8.79 -8.39
C GLY A 120 27.84 8.59 -8.59
N MET A 121 28.62 9.66 -8.56
CA MET A 121 30.09 9.62 -8.67
C MET A 121 30.79 9.17 -7.37
N VAL A 122 30.12 9.26 -6.22
CA VAL A 122 30.68 8.89 -4.90
C VAL A 122 30.17 7.54 -4.40
N SER A 123 29.20 6.95 -5.08
CA SER A 123 28.73 5.59 -4.79
C SER A 123 29.70 4.58 -5.39
N LEU A 124 30.56 4.02 -4.53
CA LEU A 124 31.47 2.93 -4.95
C LEU A 124 30.69 1.64 -5.24
N GLY A 125 29.88 1.64 -6.30
CA GLY A 125 29.42 0.43 -6.95
C GLY A 125 28.13 -0.24 -6.44
N THR A 126 27.47 0.21 -5.38
CA THR A 126 26.21 -0.41 -4.92
C THR A 126 25.10 0.59 -4.64
N PHE A 127 24.68 1.28 -5.68
CA PHE A 127 23.43 2.01 -5.68
C PHE A 127 22.36 1.09 -6.27
N THR A 128 21.35 0.74 -5.46
CA THR A 128 20.24 -0.10 -5.93
C THR A 128 18.94 0.64 -5.72
N ASN A 129 18.26 0.94 -6.80
CA ASN A 129 16.90 1.46 -6.82
C ASN A 129 15.93 0.36 -7.25
N ARG A 130 14.85 0.22 -6.49
CA ARG A 130 13.76 -0.69 -6.81
C ARG A 130 12.45 0.09 -6.78
N ILE A 131 11.70 0.01 -7.86
CA ILE A 131 10.34 0.55 -7.92
C ILE A 131 9.43 -0.23 -6.98
N GLY A 132 8.43 0.44 -6.43
CA GLY A 132 7.40 -0.19 -5.62
C GLY A 132 6.51 -1.13 -6.43
N ILE A 133 5.71 -1.92 -5.72
CA ILE A 133 4.73 -2.86 -6.31
C ILE A 133 3.36 -2.19 -6.35
N THR A 134 2.65 -2.36 -7.45
CA THR A 134 1.26 -1.90 -7.61
C THR A 134 0.32 -2.66 -6.67
N GLY A 135 -0.63 -1.96 -6.09
CA GLY A 135 -1.69 -2.54 -5.27
C GLY A 135 -2.60 -3.48 -6.06
N GLY A 136 -3.28 -4.37 -5.38
CA GLY A 136 -4.28 -5.25 -6.00
C GLY A 136 -5.58 -4.50 -6.29
N ASP A 137 -6.20 -4.80 -7.43
CA ASP A 137 -7.51 -4.24 -7.76
C ASP A 137 -8.60 -4.82 -6.84
N GLY A 138 -9.60 -4.01 -6.52
CA GLY A 138 -10.86 -4.47 -5.97
C GLY A 138 -11.68 -5.23 -7.02
N ASN A 139 -12.69 -5.97 -6.59
CA ASN A 139 -13.57 -6.66 -7.51
C ASN A 139 -14.98 -6.08 -7.49
N ALA A 140 -15.70 -6.15 -8.62
CA ALA A 140 -17.08 -5.68 -8.73
C ALA A 140 -18.10 -6.72 -8.24
N THR A 141 -17.83 -8.01 -8.38
CA THR A 141 -18.84 -9.07 -8.23
C THR A 141 -18.35 -10.28 -7.46
N ALA A 142 -17.07 -10.36 -7.10
CA ALA A 142 -16.45 -11.55 -6.51
C ALA A 142 -15.30 -11.18 -5.58
N SER A 143 -14.56 -12.18 -5.12
CA SER A 143 -13.31 -11.98 -4.38
C SER A 143 -12.20 -11.52 -5.33
N PRO A 144 -11.39 -10.50 -4.94
CA PRO A 144 -10.21 -10.13 -5.69
C PRO A 144 -9.19 -11.27 -5.76
N LEU A 145 -8.36 -11.25 -6.79
CA LEU A 145 -7.25 -12.19 -6.90
C LEU A 145 -6.29 -12.08 -5.72
N ALA A 146 -5.83 -13.23 -5.25
CA ALA A 146 -4.75 -13.26 -4.28
C ALA A 146 -3.47 -12.65 -4.88
N GLY A 147 -2.84 -11.79 -4.15
CA GLY A 147 -1.54 -11.28 -4.55
C GLY A 147 -0.42 -12.13 -4.00
N VAL A 148 0.69 -12.12 -4.70
CA VAL A 148 1.87 -12.90 -4.33
C VAL A 148 2.91 -11.98 -3.68
N TYR A 149 3.48 -12.43 -2.57
CA TYR A 149 4.66 -11.82 -1.96
C TYR A 149 5.87 -11.95 -2.90
N GLY A 150 6.67 -10.90 -3.00
CA GLY A 150 7.93 -10.95 -3.73
C GLY A 150 7.79 -11.07 -5.26
N THR A 151 6.67 -10.65 -5.85
CA THR A 151 6.58 -10.42 -7.30
C THR A 151 7.38 -9.17 -7.64
N GLY A 152 8.61 -9.37 -8.01
CA GLY A 152 9.55 -8.29 -8.27
C GLY A 152 10.81 -8.44 -7.45
N SER A 153 11.64 -7.42 -7.47
CA SER A 153 12.98 -7.44 -6.87
C SER A 153 13.01 -6.98 -5.41
N ILE A 154 11.86 -6.81 -4.76
CA ILE A 154 11.78 -6.31 -3.37
C ILE A 154 11.04 -7.29 -2.46
N PRO A 155 11.47 -7.44 -1.19
CA PRO A 155 10.86 -8.34 -0.23
C PRO A 155 9.61 -7.70 0.43
N PHE A 156 8.71 -7.16 -0.39
CA PHE A 156 7.51 -6.47 0.04
C PHE A 156 6.28 -6.97 -0.71
N SER A 157 5.09 -6.72 -0.16
CA SER A 157 3.84 -6.84 -0.90
C SER A 157 3.04 -5.55 -0.81
N ALA A 158 2.30 -5.25 -1.87
CA ALA A 158 1.37 -4.13 -1.87
C ALA A 158 0.06 -4.48 -1.15
N GLY A 159 -0.76 -3.48 -0.88
CA GLY A 159 -2.11 -3.67 -0.37
C GLY A 159 -3.00 -4.46 -1.33
N ARG A 160 -4.00 -5.17 -0.82
CA ARG A 160 -4.93 -5.98 -1.60
C ARG A 160 -6.30 -5.32 -1.70
N GLY A 161 -6.99 -5.58 -2.80
CA GLY A 161 -8.30 -5.02 -3.05
C GLY A 161 -9.40 -5.62 -2.19
N GLY A 162 -10.48 -4.88 -2.01
CA GLY A 162 -11.68 -5.31 -1.29
C GLY A 162 -12.59 -6.20 -2.13
N GLY A 163 -13.42 -7.01 -1.48
CA GLY A 163 -14.43 -7.84 -2.11
C GLY A 163 -15.61 -7.03 -2.67
N GLY A 164 -16.15 -7.44 -3.81
CA GLY A 164 -17.35 -6.86 -4.43
C GLY A 164 -18.61 -7.67 -4.16
N ILE A 165 -19.77 -7.10 -4.50
CA ILE A 165 -21.10 -7.73 -4.42
C ILE A 165 -21.69 -7.75 -5.83
N ASN A 166 -22.19 -8.90 -6.28
CA ASN A 166 -22.87 -9.01 -7.58
C ASN A 166 -24.26 -8.34 -7.58
N ALA A 167 -24.83 -8.15 -8.77
CA ALA A 167 -26.15 -7.50 -8.95
C ALA A 167 -27.35 -8.40 -8.61
N ALA A 168 -27.14 -9.67 -8.22
CA ALA A 168 -28.24 -10.54 -7.81
C ALA A 168 -28.94 -10.00 -6.55
N ASN A 169 -30.18 -10.36 -6.35
CA ASN A 169 -30.95 -10.02 -5.15
C ASN A 169 -31.56 -11.29 -4.51
N PRO A 170 -31.08 -11.73 -3.33
CA PRO A 170 -29.95 -11.19 -2.60
C PRO A 170 -28.63 -11.42 -3.35
N GLY A 171 -27.70 -10.44 -3.30
CA GLY A 171 -26.35 -10.60 -3.85
C GLY A 171 -25.50 -11.52 -2.99
N THR A 172 -24.40 -12.02 -3.53
CA THR A 172 -23.42 -12.80 -2.77
C THR A 172 -22.31 -11.92 -2.24
N SER A 173 -21.97 -12.08 -0.96
CA SER A 173 -20.78 -11.46 -0.36
C SER A 173 -19.52 -12.19 -0.82
N ALA A 174 -18.42 -11.45 -0.96
CA ALA A 174 -17.14 -11.97 -1.39
C ALA A 174 -16.03 -11.62 -0.38
N ASN A 175 -15.05 -12.50 -0.26
CA ASN A 175 -13.88 -12.25 0.59
C ASN A 175 -13.05 -11.08 0.06
N GLY A 176 -12.27 -10.46 0.95
CA GLY A 176 -11.21 -9.54 0.57
C GLY A 176 -10.01 -10.25 -0.05
N GLY A 177 -9.19 -9.52 -0.79
CA GLY A 177 -7.97 -10.05 -1.41
C GLY A 177 -6.92 -10.45 -0.38
N SER A 178 -6.28 -11.59 -0.59
CA SER A 178 -5.27 -12.20 0.28
C SER A 178 -3.85 -11.96 -0.24
N ILE A 179 -2.83 -12.21 0.58
CA ILE A 179 -1.41 -12.22 0.21
C ILE A 179 -0.88 -13.63 0.41
N SER A 180 -0.39 -14.27 -0.66
CA SER A 180 0.29 -15.57 -0.57
C SER A 180 1.79 -15.37 -0.31
N GLY A 181 2.30 -16.01 0.73
CA GLY A 181 3.70 -15.95 1.15
C GLY A 181 4.65 -16.88 0.40
N ARG A 182 4.16 -17.73 -0.49
CA ARG A 182 4.94 -18.74 -1.23
C ARG A 182 5.87 -19.58 -0.37
N GLY A 183 5.44 -19.93 0.85
CA GLY A 183 6.22 -20.73 1.79
C GLY A 183 7.36 -19.97 2.50
N PHE A 184 7.62 -18.72 2.15
CA PHE A 184 8.63 -17.90 2.83
C PHE A 184 8.05 -17.13 4.03
N VAL A 185 6.81 -16.70 3.91
CA VAL A 185 5.98 -16.17 5.00
C VAL A 185 4.63 -16.85 4.96
N VAL A 186 3.93 -16.83 6.07
CA VAL A 186 2.57 -17.41 6.17
C VAL A 186 1.63 -16.62 5.23
N ASP A 187 0.72 -17.32 4.58
CA ASP A 187 -0.33 -16.69 3.79
C ASP A 187 -1.22 -15.83 4.70
N VAL A 188 -1.46 -14.58 4.30
CA VAL A 188 -2.32 -13.65 5.02
C VAL A 188 -3.65 -13.56 4.28
N VAL A 189 -4.68 -14.16 4.85
CA VAL A 189 -6.01 -14.25 4.27
C VAL A 189 -6.72 -12.90 4.36
N GLY A 190 -7.42 -12.50 3.32
CA GLY A 190 -8.27 -11.31 3.31
C GLY A 190 -9.47 -11.47 4.22
N GLY A 191 -10.21 -10.39 4.45
CA GLY A 191 -11.44 -10.42 5.23
C GLY A 191 -12.39 -11.52 4.75
N ALA A 192 -12.95 -12.30 5.66
CA ALA A 192 -13.94 -13.33 5.33
C ALA A 192 -15.27 -12.69 4.90
N ALA A 193 -16.05 -13.37 4.04
CA ALA A 193 -17.36 -12.91 3.56
C ALA A 193 -18.26 -12.42 4.71
N ALA A 194 -19.27 -11.60 4.38
CA ALA A 194 -20.15 -10.93 5.33
C ALA A 194 -19.46 -9.83 6.18
N GLY A 195 -18.58 -9.05 5.56
CA GLY A 195 -18.03 -7.83 6.14
C GLY A 195 -16.80 -8.02 7.03
N GLY A 196 -16.14 -9.17 6.95
CA GLY A 196 -14.88 -9.39 7.67
C GLY A 196 -13.82 -8.34 7.30
N ALA A 197 -13.14 -7.81 8.30
CA ALA A 197 -12.05 -6.86 8.10
C ALA A 197 -10.82 -7.55 7.47
N GLY A 198 -10.08 -6.81 6.67
CA GLY A 198 -8.75 -7.22 6.22
C GLY A 198 -7.77 -7.30 7.39
N VAL A 199 -6.73 -8.09 7.22
CA VAL A 199 -5.66 -8.28 8.19
C VAL A 199 -4.56 -7.26 7.93
N ASN A 200 -4.00 -6.71 9.02
CA ASN A 200 -2.89 -5.78 8.94
C ASN A 200 -1.62 -6.48 8.41
N GLY A 201 -0.85 -5.75 7.63
CA GLY A 201 0.45 -6.20 7.19
C GLY A 201 1.41 -6.40 8.35
N MET A 202 2.28 -7.39 8.21
CA MET A 202 3.32 -7.68 9.21
C MET A 202 4.67 -7.13 8.75
N PHE A 203 5.57 -6.97 9.73
CA PHE A 203 6.95 -6.58 9.50
C PHE A 203 7.90 -7.47 10.30
N MET A 204 8.96 -7.94 9.65
CA MET A 204 10.05 -8.67 10.27
C MET A 204 11.40 -8.07 9.84
N MET A 205 12.31 -7.90 10.79
CA MET A 205 13.66 -7.40 10.52
C MET A 205 14.62 -8.50 10.02
N LYS A 206 14.39 -9.73 10.43
CA LYS A 206 15.24 -10.90 10.11
C LYS A 206 14.38 -12.13 9.86
N PRO A 207 14.18 -12.56 8.61
CA PRO A 207 14.58 -11.87 7.37
C PRO A 207 13.84 -10.53 7.21
N PHE A 208 14.42 -9.62 6.42
CA PHE A 208 13.79 -8.32 6.17
C PHE A 208 12.57 -8.50 5.25
N VAL A 209 11.39 -8.43 5.83
CA VAL A 209 10.10 -8.65 5.14
C VAL A 209 9.09 -7.63 5.62
N SER A 210 8.35 -7.04 4.69
CA SER A 210 7.18 -6.21 5.00
C SER A 210 6.00 -6.58 4.09
N LEU A 211 4.83 -6.74 4.68
CA LEU A 211 3.61 -7.10 3.96
C LEU A 211 2.61 -5.94 3.96
N GLY A 212 1.87 -5.81 2.87
CA GLY A 212 0.73 -4.90 2.77
C GLY A 212 -0.48 -5.37 3.58
N GLY A 213 -1.45 -4.49 3.72
CA GLY A 213 -2.74 -4.84 4.29
C GLY A 213 -3.57 -5.69 3.31
N THR A 214 -4.31 -6.67 3.82
CA THR A 214 -5.25 -7.43 2.99
C THR A 214 -6.56 -6.69 2.82
N GLY A 215 -7.37 -7.04 1.80
CA GLY A 215 -8.65 -6.41 1.53
C GLY A 215 -9.73 -6.78 2.54
N GLY A 216 -10.68 -5.88 2.76
CA GLY A 216 -11.91 -6.14 3.51
C GLY A 216 -12.91 -6.92 2.66
N ALA A 217 -13.74 -7.77 3.28
CA ALA A 217 -14.80 -8.49 2.61
C ALA A 217 -16.03 -7.62 2.34
N SER A 218 -16.76 -7.91 1.29
CA SER A 218 -18.07 -7.31 1.08
C SER A 218 -19.13 -7.89 2.01
N ASN A 219 -20.22 -7.14 2.21
CA ASN A 219 -21.35 -7.58 3.00
C ASN A 219 -22.67 -7.28 2.30
N ASN A 220 -23.40 -8.34 1.96
CA ASN A 220 -24.70 -8.24 1.30
C ASN A 220 -25.85 -7.81 2.24
N ALA A 221 -25.65 -7.88 3.54
CA ALA A 221 -26.69 -7.58 4.55
C ALA A 221 -26.29 -6.45 5.50
N GLY A 222 -25.10 -5.84 5.32
CA GLY A 222 -24.58 -4.85 6.26
C GLY A 222 -23.38 -4.08 5.75
N VAL A 223 -22.60 -3.57 6.69
CA VAL A 223 -21.39 -2.79 6.41
C VAL A 223 -20.30 -3.67 5.77
N GLY A 224 -19.66 -3.18 4.75
CA GLY A 224 -18.48 -3.82 4.15
C GLY A 224 -17.29 -3.80 5.12
N GLY A 225 -16.42 -4.83 5.05
CA GLY A 225 -15.22 -4.91 5.88
C GLY A 225 -14.21 -3.82 5.54
N VAL A 226 -13.52 -3.29 6.54
CA VAL A 226 -12.42 -2.36 6.37
C VAL A 226 -11.18 -3.08 5.82
N GLY A 227 -10.36 -2.40 5.05
CA GLY A 227 -9.05 -2.91 4.60
C GLY A 227 -8.04 -2.90 5.74
N GLY A 228 -7.07 -3.84 5.70
CA GLY A 228 -5.97 -3.90 6.67
C GLY A 228 -4.93 -2.79 6.46
N LYS A 229 -4.26 -2.35 7.53
CA LYS A 229 -3.12 -1.44 7.49
C LYS A 229 -1.91 -2.11 6.82
N GLY A 230 -1.15 -1.38 6.03
CA GLY A 230 0.14 -1.84 5.50
C GLY A 230 1.24 -1.86 6.56
N GLY A 231 2.17 -2.83 6.45
CA GLY A 231 3.46 -2.78 7.17
C GLY A 231 4.36 -1.67 6.60
N PRO A 232 5.51 -1.36 7.23
CA PRO A 232 6.40 -0.28 6.79
C PRO A 232 6.70 -0.35 5.29
N GLY A 233 6.52 0.77 4.59
CA GLY A 233 6.68 0.93 3.15
C GLY A 233 5.64 0.22 2.29
N CYS A 234 4.68 -0.50 2.87
CA CYS A 234 3.71 -1.29 2.13
C CYS A 234 2.33 -0.61 2.11
N GLY A 235 1.57 -0.85 1.04
CA GLY A 235 0.24 -0.27 0.86
C GLY A 235 -0.82 -0.87 1.80
N GLY A 236 -1.86 -0.09 2.10
CA GLY A 236 -3.05 -0.52 2.83
C GLY A 236 -4.02 -1.28 1.92
N GLY A 237 -4.81 -2.17 2.50
CA GLY A 237 -5.84 -2.94 1.78
C GLY A 237 -7.06 -2.09 1.41
N GLY A 238 -7.77 -2.43 0.35
CA GLY A 238 -9.05 -1.81 -0.05
C GLY A 238 -10.21 -2.25 0.83
N GLY A 239 -11.22 -1.40 0.99
CA GLY A 239 -12.46 -1.71 1.71
C GLY A 239 -13.41 -2.57 0.89
N GLY A 240 -14.18 -3.43 1.53
CA GLY A 240 -15.22 -4.24 0.90
C GLY A 240 -16.50 -3.45 0.60
N ALA A 241 -17.26 -3.86 -0.42
CA ALA A 241 -18.54 -3.24 -0.73
C ALA A 241 -19.60 -3.50 0.36
N GLY A 242 -20.53 -2.54 0.52
CA GLY A 242 -21.67 -2.64 1.44
C GLY A 242 -23.02 -2.47 0.72
N THR A 243 -24.11 -2.51 1.47
CA THR A 243 -25.48 -2.32 0.97
C THR A 243 -26.02 -0.93 1.26
N SER A 244 -27.16 -0.58 0.63
CA SER A 244 -27.80 0.74 0.74
C SER A 244 -28.18 1.17 2.17
N LEU A 245 -28.30 0.26 3.09
CA LEU A 245 -28.60 0.53 4.49
C LEU A 245 -27.32 0.61 5.35
N SER A 246 -26.18 0.33 4.77
CA SER A 246 -24.92 0.22 5.49
C SER A 246 -23.74 0.53 4.57
N ALA A 247 -22.86 1.37 5.00
CA ALA A 247 -21.74 1.86 4.22
C ALA A 247 -20.83 0.74 3.69
N GLY A 248 -20.17 0.96 2.57
CA GLY A 248 -18.98 0.20 2.19
C GLY A 248 -17.88 0.37 3.25
N GLY A 249 -16.97 -0.58 3.34
CA GLY A 249 -15.83 -0.53 4.24
C GLY A 249 -14.81 0.53 3.83
N ALA A 250 -14.16 1.16 4.79
CA ALA A 250 -13.04 2.06 4.51
C ALA A 250 -11.81 1.27 4.01
N GLY A 251 -10.98 1.87 3.18
CA GLY A 251 -9.65 1.35 2.89
C GLY A 251 -8.73 1.45 4.12
N GLY A 252 -7.77 0.54 4.22
CA GLY A 252 -6.74 0.58 5.25
C GLY A 252 -5.65 1.61 4.95
N PRO A 253 -5.01 2.20 5.96
CA PRO A 253 -3.88 3.10 5.75
C PRO A 253 -2.64 2.34 5.25
N GLY A 254 -1.80 3.00 4.48
CA GLY A 254 -0.47 2.52 4.15
C GLY A 254 0.47 2.55 5.37
N GLY A 255 1.56 1.79 5.31
CA GLY A 255 2.61 1.82 6.33
C GLY A 255 3.58 2.97 6.10
N ASP A 256 4.15 3.48 7.17
CA ASP A 256 5.16 4.53 7.13
C ASP A 256 6.42 4.07 6.37
N GLY A 257 7.23 5.00 5.92
CA GLY A 257 8.54 4.72 5.35
C GLY A 257 9.51 4.15 6.39
N LEU A 258 10.69 3.75 5.92
CA LEU A 258 11.74 3.23 6.79
C LEU A 258 13.11 3.66 6.29
N VAL A 259 13.95 4.15 7.18
CA VAL A 259 15.36 4.45 6.93
C VAL A 259 16.22 3.61 7.86
N ILE A 260 17.17 2.86 7.31
CA ILE A 260 18.16 2.08 8.06
C ILE A 260 19.55 2.58 7.68
N ILE A 261 20.33 2.99 8.66
CA ILE A 261 21.71 3.40 8.49
C ILE A 261 22.60 2.41 9.24
N THR A 262 23.56 1.83 8.56
CA THR A 262 24.52 0.90 9.14
C THR A 262 25.92 1.43 8.91
N CYS A 263 26.71 1.54 9.98
CA CYS A 263 28.13 1.93 9.94
C CYS A 263 28.98 0.70 10.32
N TRP A 264 30.07 0.47 9.61
CA TRP A 264 31.08 -0.55 9.89
C TRP A 264 32.48 0.00 9.66
#